data_ed072e2e4735ab4d27f860e36567e5eb
#
_entry.id   ed072e2e4735ab4d27f860e36567e5eb
#
_cell.length_a   1.000
_cell.length_b   1.000
_cell.length_c   1.000
_cell.angle_alpha   90.00
_cell.angle_beta   90.00
_cell.angle_gamma   90.00
#
_symmetry.space_group_name_H-M   'P 1'
#
loop_
_entity.id
_entity.type
_entity.pdbx_description
1 polymer ?
#
loop_
_entity_poly.entity_id
_entity_poly.type
_entity_poly.pdbx_seq_one_letter_code
_entity_poly.pdbx_strand_id
1 'polypeptide(L)'
;MTNIRNYIVVTAAYWGFTLTDGALRMLVLLHFHTLGYSPFELATLFLLYELMGVLTNLIGGWLGSRFGVKLTLLSGLALQVLSLFLLSFLNPLWSAIFSLVFVLFAQGLSGVAKDLSKMSSKSAIKLVVPKSNHSTLFKLVALLTGSKNALKGAGFFLGGVLLSICGFVYALWFMAGALFALLILSGWLLPSSIGKSSAKAKIREVFSKSRPINILSIARVFLFGARDVWFVVALPVFLLSELNWSFKAVGGFLALWIIGYGIVQSFAPTLIKSSEDGHSKELKYASAWMVILCLVTLAITLAIEVEYHITLSLLFGLAAFGFCFAVNSALHSYLILNFSNVDNVTLSVGFYYSANAAGRLLGTLLSGIAYQIAGLTGALVVALSMLIIATVFTMLLGPAFNRVEANQI
;
A
#
# COMPACT_ATOMS: atom_id res chain seq x y z
N MET A 1 30.63 5.95 10.45
CA MET A 1 29.61 6.14 11.50
C MET A 1 28.48 7.10 11.11
N THR A 2 28.77 8.23 10.48
CA THR A 2 27.76 9.27 10.09
C THR A 2 26.64 8.74 9.18
N ASN A 3 26.95 7.89 8.20
CA ASN A 3 25.95 7.34 7.27
C ASN A 3 24.95 6.39 7.94
N ILE A 4 25.41 5.55 8.89
CA ILE A 4 24.53 4.63 9.65
C ILE A 4 23.58 5.42 10.54
N ARG A 5 24.06 6.45 11.24
CA ARG A 5 23.23 7.35 12.05
C ARG A 5 22.14 7.99 11.19
N ASN A 6 22.51 8.52 10.04
CA ASN A 6 21.56 9.15 9.11
C ASN A 6 20.49 8.17 8.62
N TYR A 7 20.88 6.94 8.29
CA TYR A 7 19.95 5.88 7.92
C TYR A 7 18.97 5.54 9.06
N ILE A 8 19.46 5.42 10.29
CA ILE A 8 18.62 5.15 11.47
C ILE A 8 17.60 6.28 11.67
N VAL A 9 18.02 7.54 11.59
CA VAL A 9 17.11 8.69 11.75
C VAL A 9 16.04 8.71 10.66
N VAL A 10 16.41 8.52 9.38
CA VAL A 10 15.45 8.48 8.27
C VAL A 10 14.47 7.31 8.41
N THR A 11 14.98 6.15 8.83
CA THR A 11 14.15 4.95 9.01
C THR A 11 13.18 5.11 10.18
N ALA A 12 13.63 5.63 11.31
CA ALA A 12 12.77 5.91 12.48
C ALA A 12 11.68 6.94 12.14
N ALA A 13 12.03 8.00 11.43
CA ALA A 13 11.06 9.00 10.98
C ALA A 13 10.03 8.39 10.02
N TYR A 14 10.46 7.55 9.10
CA TYR A 14 9.56 6.81 8.19
C TYR A 14 8.67 5.80 8.93
N TRP A 15 9.17 5.16 9.96
CA TRP A 15 8.40 4.26 10.82
C TRP A 15 7.31 5.01 11.58
N GLY A 16 7.64 6.13 12.21
CA GLY A 16 6.67 7.00 12.87
C GLY A 16 5.61 7.52 11.88
N PHE A 17 6.03 7.95 10.69
CA PHE A 17 5.12 8.29 9.60
C PHE A 17 4.16 7.13 9.27
N THR A 18 4.69 5.93 9.04
CA THR A 18 3.90 4.75 8.63
C THR A 18 2.89 4.33 9.69
N LEU A 19 3.27 4.44 10.96
CA LEU A 19 2.40 4.15 12.09
C LEU A 19 1.20 5.12 12.12
N THR A 20 1.48 6.42 12.02
CA THR A 20 0.41 7.45 12.05
C THR A 20 -0.42 7.46 10.77
N ASP A 21 0.14 7.13 9.59
CA ASP A 21 -0.61 6.96 8.34
C ASP A 21 -1.64 5.81 8.44
N GLY A 22 -1.22 4.68 9.02
CA GLY A 22 -2.13 3.57 9.31
C GLY A 22 -3.22 3.94 10.31
N ALA A 23 -2.84 4.61 11.41
CA ALA A 23 -3.76 5.04 12.45
C ALA A 23 -4.79 6.05 11.92
N LEU A 24 -4.35 7.03 11.12
CA LEU A 24 -5.22 8.02 10.49
C LEU A 24 -6.27 7.36 9.60
N ARG A 25 -5.89 6.35 8.82
CA ARG A 25 -6.82 5.64 7.93
C ARG A 25 -7.96 4.98 8.72
N MET A 26 -7.64 4.29 9.81
CA MET A 26 -8.66 3.67 10.67
C MET A 26 -9.48 4.71 11.42
N LEU A 27 -8.82 5.73 11.97
CA LEU A 27 -9.47 6.80 12.70
C LEU A 27 -10.54 7.51 11.85
N VAL A 28 -10.20 7.88 10.61
CA VAL A 28 -11.13 8.53 9.68
C VAL A 28 -12.27 7.58 9.31
N LEU A 29 -11.96 6.34 8.91
CA LEU A 29 -12.99 5.37 8.52
C LEU A 29 -14.01 5.14 9.63
N LEU A 30 -13.53 4.79 10.83
CA LEU A 30 -14.39 4.45 11.95
C LEU A 30 -15.19 5.66 12.46
N HIS A 31 -14.56 6.84 12.53
CA HIS A 31 -15.23 8.06 12.97
C HIS A 31 -16.37 8.46 12.03
N PHE A 32 -16.10 8.53 10.71
CA PHE A 32 -17.13 8.92 9.75
C PHE A 32 -18.24 7.88 9.61
N HIS A 33 -17.91 6.59 9.82
CA HIS A 33 -18.93 5.55 9.92
C HIS A 33 -19.88 5.81 11.10
N THR A 34 -19.38 6.19 12.29
CA THR A 34 -20.24 6.54 13.44
C THR A 34 -21.07 7.79 13.23
N LEU A 35 -20.67 8.68 12.32
CA LEU A 35 -21.45 9.86 11.91
C LEU A 35 -22.55 9.53 10.87
N GLY A 36 -22.70 8.25 10.48
CA GLY A 36 -23.74 7.80 9.55
C GLY A 36 -23.41 7.96 8.07
N TYR A 37 -22.13 8.18 7.72
CA TYR A 37 -21.71 8.23 6.31
C TYR A 37 -21.91 6.86 5.64
N SER A 38 -22.47 6.89 4.44
CA SER A 38 -22.68 5.69 3.63
C SER A 38 -21.34 5.05 3.21
N PRO A 39 -21.32 3.74 2.89
CA PRO A 39 -20.10 3.07 2.42
C PRO A 39 -19.45 3.72 1.21
N PHE A 40 -20.25 4.29 0.29
CA PHE A 40 -19.74 5.05 -0.85
C PHE A 40 -19.04 6.35 -0.42
N GLU A 41 -19.64 7.11 0.49
CA GLU A 41 -19.03 8.33 1.04
C GLU A 41 -17.74 8.01 1.79
N LEU A 42 -17.72 6.94 2.59
CA LEU A 42 -16.52 6.47 3.29
C LEU A 42 -15.38 6.13 2.30
N ALA A 43 -15.70 5.43 1.21
CA ALA A 43 -14.71 5.14 0.17
C ALA A 43 -14.18 6.43 -0.48
N THR A 44 -15.09 7.39 -0.73
CA THR A 44 -14.75 8.69 -1.34
C THR A 44 -13.73 9.46 -0.51
N LEU A 45 -13.78 9.41 0.82
CA LEU A 45 -12.82 10.08 1.71
C LEU A 45 -11.36 9.74 1.41
N PHE A 46 -11.08 8.57 0.83
CA PHE A 46 -9.72 8.10 0.54
C PHE A 46 -9.30 8.25 -0.93
N LEU A 47 -10.19 8.65 -1.83
CA LEU A 47 -9.88 8.67 -3.28
C LEU A 47 -8.73 9.61 -3.61
N LEU A 48 -8.72 10.82 -3.06
CA LEU A 48 -7.65 11.77 -3.34
C LEU A 48 -6.31 11.31 -2.76
N TYR A 49 -6.32 10.64 -1.60
CA TYR A 49 -5.13 10.01 -1.04
C TYR A 49 -4.52 8.96 -1.98
N GLU A 50 -5.33 8.09 -2.57
CA GLU A 50 -4.86 7.06 -3.51
C GLU A 50 -4.47 7.67 -4.87
N LEU A 51 -5.22 8.67 -5.35
CA LEU A 51 -4.90 9.40 -6.58
C LEU A 51 -3.54 10.12 -6.47
N MET A 52 -3.28 10.80 -5.35
CA MET A 52 -1.97 11.40 -5.09
C MET A 52 -0.87 10.34 -5.05
N GLY A 53 -1.18 9.14 -4.56
CA GLY A 53 -0.27 8.00 -4.62
C GLY A 53 0.07 7.56 -6.05
N VAL A 54 -0.87 7.59 -7.00
CA VAL A 54 -0.59 7.33 -8.43
C VAL A 54 0.38 8.38 -8.98
N LEU A 55 0.04 9.65 -8.80
CA LEU A 55 0.81 10.78 -9.34
C LEU A 55 2.22 10.85 -8.75
N THR A 56 2.33 10.73 -7.43
CA THR A 56 3.62 10.83 -6.74
C THR A 56 4.53 9.63 -6.99
N ASN A 57 4.01 8.43 -7.25
CA ASN A 57 4.86 7.29 -7.67
C ASN A 57 5.40 7.48 -9.09
N LEU A 58 4.65 8.10 -10.01
CA LEU A 58 5.14 8.40 -11.36
C LEU A 58 6.29 9.41 -11.35
N ILE A 59 6.12 10.52 -10.62
CA ILE A 59 7.11 11.61 -10.59
C ILE A 59 8.18 11.44 -9.51
N GLY A 60 8.03 10.47 -8.65
CA GLY A 60 8.77 10.35 -7.41
C GLY A 60 10.24 10.03 -7.57
N GLY A 61 10.61 9.25 -8.56
CA GLY A 61 12.02 9.03 -8.88
C GLY A 61 12.73 10.34 -9.25
N TRP A 62 12.03 11.23 -9.97
CA TRP A 62 12.50 12.55 -10.33
C TRP A 62 12.60 13.49 -9.11
N LEU A 63 11.58 13.54 -8.27
CA LEU A 63 11.57 14.35 -7.04
C LEU A 63 12.71 13.97 -6.09
N GLY A 64 12.87 12.68 -5.81
CA GLY A 64 13.91 12.18 -4.90
C GLY A 64 15.33 12.47 -5.39
N SER A 65 15.58 12.39 -6.71
CA SER A 65 16.90 12.72 -7.29
C SER A 65 17.22 14.21 -7.24
N ARG A 66 16.21 15.07 -7.40
CA ARG A 66 16.38 16.53 -7.47
C ARG A 66 16.52 17.19 -6.10
N PHE A 67 15.70 16.79 -5.13
CA PHE A 67 15.59 17.46 -3.83
C PHE A 67 16.40 16.79 -2.71
N GLY A 68 16.82 15.55 -2.92
CA GLY A 68 17.58 14.79 -1.93
C GLY A 68 16.72 14.22 -0.79
N VAL A 69 17.36 13.41 0.06
CA VAL A 69 16.68 12.62 1.12
C VAL A 69 16.11 13.49 2.23
N LYS A 70 16.88 14.49 2.70
CA LYS A 70 16.45 15.32 3.84
C LYS A 70 15.20 16.13 3.49
N LEU A 71 15.22 16.87 2.39
CA LEU A 71 14.11 17.75 2.04
C LEU A 71 12.83 16.95 1.77
N THR A 72 12.92 15.85 1.02
CA THR A 72 11.75 14.99 0.73
C THR A 72 11.17 14.36 1.99
N LEU A 73 12.01 13.94 2.95
CA LEU A 73 11.55 13.41 4.25
C LEU A 73 10.85 14.48 5.07
N LEU A 74 11.50 15.64 5.27
CA LEU A 74 10.92 16.72 6.08
C LEU A 74 9.63 17.27 5.46
N SER A 75 9.57 17.41 4.13
CA SER A 75 8.33 17.78 3.45
C SER A 75 7.22 16.73 3.65
N GLY A 76 7.56 15.44 3.60
CA GLY A 76 6.59 14.37 3.87
C GLY A 76 6.05 14.43 5.29
N LEU A 77 6.93 14.56 6.30
CA LEU A 77 6.52 14.70 7.69
C LEU A 77 5.68 15.97 7.93
N ALA A 78 6.11 17.11 7.38
CA ALA A 78 5.40 18.38 7.53
C ALA A 78 4.00 18.33 6.90
N LEU A 79 3.85 17.76 5.70
CA LEU A 79 2.55 17.57 5.05
C LEU A 79 1.63 16.65 5.86
N GLN A 80 2.19 15.58 6.48
CA GLN A 80 1.38 14.70 7.34
C GLN A 80 0.93 15.42 8.61
N VAL A 81 1.81 16.18 9.27
CA VAL A 81 1.45 17.00 10.43
C VAL A 81 0.36 18.01 10.04
N LEU A 82 0.51 18.69 8.89
CA LEU A 82 -0.50 19.60 8.37
C LEU A 82 -1.83 18.91 8.11
N SER A 83 -1.82 17.73 7.50
CA SER A 83 -3.03 16.92 7.25
C SER A 83 -3.76 16.59 8.55
N LEU A 84 -3.03 16.09 9.57
CA LEU A 84 -3.60 15.76 10.88
C LEU A 84 -4.16 17.01 11.58
N PHE A 85 -3.42 18.12 11.51
CA PHE A 85 -3.84 19.40 12.07
C PHE A 85 -5.10 19.93 11.38
N LEU A 86 -5.16 19.93 10.05
CA LEU A 86 -6.35 20.34 9.31
C LEU A 86 -7.58 19.50 9.71
N LEU A 87 -7.45 18.19 9.78
CA LEU A 87 -8.57 17.31 10.16
C LEU A 87 -9.10 17.59 11.58
N SER A 88 -8.29 18.14 12.48
CA SER A 88 -8.73 18.48 13.84
C SER A 88 -9.67 19.69 13.87
N PHE A 89 -9.75 20.49 12.81
CA PHE A 89 -10.71 21.60 12.68
C PHE A 89 -12.05 21.19 12.06
N LEU A 90 -12.27 19.91 11.81
CA LEU A 90 -13.55 19.45 11.32
C LEU A 90 -14.66 19.86 12.28
N ASN A 91 -15.65 20.61 11.76
CA ASN A 91 -16.74 21.13 12.56
C ASN A 91 -18.03 20.33 12.28
N PRO A 92 -18.67 19.77 13.30
CA PRO A 92 -19.93 19.03 13.15
C PRO A 92 -21.09 19.87 12.55
N LEU A 93 -20.99 21.20 12.58
CA LEU A 93 -21.98 22.11 12.00
C LEU A 93 -21.85 22.30 10.49
N TRP A 94 -20.80 21.78 9.89
CA TRP A 94 -20.61 21.87 8.43
C TRP A 94 -21.57 20.94 7.69
N SER A 95 -21.92 21.31 6.46
CA SER A 95 -22.66 20.39 5.59
C SER A 95 -21.84 19.13 5.30
N ALA A 96 -22.51 18.00 5.07
CA ALA A 96 -21.84 16.75 4.74
C ALA A 96 -20.91 16.86 3.54
N ILE A 97 -21.33 17.61 2.50
CA ILE A 97 -20.52 17.86 1.29
C ILE A 97 -19.26 18.66 1.63
N PHE A 98 -19.36 19.72 2.44
CA PHE A 98 -18.19 20.51 2.80
C PHE A 98 -17.21 19.71 3.65
N SER A 99 -17.71 18.94 4.63
CA SER A 99 -16.91 18.03 5.44
C SER A 99 -16.19 16.98 4.57
N LEU A 100 -16.90 16.38 3.60
CA LEU A 100 -16.33 15.40 2.66
C LEU A 100 -15.20 16.02 1.82
N VAL A 101 -15.41 17.19 1.21
CA VAL A 101 -14.38 17.87 0.41
C VAL A 101 -13.18 18.26 1.26
N PHE A 102 -13.41 18.74 2.48
CA PHE A 102 -12.33 19.09 3.40
C PHE A 102 -11.48 17.88 3.81
N VAL A 103 -12.12 16.77 4.14
CA VAL A 103 -11.40 15.52 4.46
C VAL A 103 -10.67 14.99 3.24
N LEU A 104 -11.28 15.01 2.06
CA LEU A 104 -10.63 14.63 0.80
C LEU A 104 -9.32 15.42 0.59
N PHE A 105 -9.37 16.74 0.77
CA PHE A 105 -8.19 17.59 0.62
C PHE A 105 -7.09 17.22 1.62
N ALA A 106 -7.44 17.11 2.90
CA ALA A 106 -6.49 16.72 3.95
C ALA A 106 -5.89 15.32 3.68
N GLN A 107 -6.70 14.34 3.28
CA GLN A 107 -6.25 13.01 2.90
C GLN A 107 -5.35 13.05 1.64
N GLY A 108 -5.62 13.94 0.70
CA GLY A 108 -4.74 14.16 -0.47
C GLY A 108 -3.33 14.59 -0.06
N LEU A 109 -3.21 15.53 0.89
CA LEU A 109 -1.92 15.94 1.47
C LEU A 109 -1.20 14.75 2.13
N SER A 110 -1.93 13.93 2.89
CA SER A 110 -1.40 12.70 3.49
C SER A 110 -0.91 11.69 2.43
N GLY A 111 -1.61 11.58 1.30
CA GLY A 111 -1.20 10.75 0.17
C GLY A 111 0.15 11.16 -0.43
N VAL A 112 0.35 12.47 -0.66
CA VAL A 112 1.64 13.03 -1.08
C VAL A 112 2.73 12.79 -0.03
N ALA A 113 2.43 13.08 1.24
CA ALA A 113 3.31 12.89 2.38
C ALA A 113 3.86 11.45 2.47
N LYS A 114 2.98 10.46 2.26
CA LYS A 114 3.33 9.03 2.26
C LYS A 114 4.41 8.69 1.25
N ASP A 115 4.25 9.16 0.01
CA ASP A 115 5.17 8.77 -1.04
C ASP A 115 6.51 9.53 -0.95
N LEU A 116 6.52 10.79 -0.50
CA LEU A 116 7.74 11.52 -0.19
C LEU A 116 8.56 10.83 0.90
N SER A 117 7.92 10.45 2.02
CA SER A 117 8.58 9.75 3.14
C SER A 117 9.11 8.37 2.71
N LYS A 118 8.34 7.62 1.93
CA LYS A 118 8.72 6.31 1.38
C LYS A 118 9.93 6.41 0.44
N MET A 119 9.99 7.43 -0.40
CA MET A 119 11.13 7.65 -1.29
C MET A 119 12.39 8.00 -0.53
N SER A 120 12.29 8.88 0.45
CA SER A 120 13.41 9.28 1.30
C SER A 120 14.01 8.06 2.01
N SER A 121 13.17 7.21 2.60
CA SER A 121 13.63 6.02 3.31
C SER A 121 14.32 5.01 2.39
N LYS A 122 13.79 4.76 1.19
CA LYS A 122 14.42 3.89 0.19
C LYS A 122 15.74 4.45 -0.34
N SER A 123 15.81 5.77 -0.55
CA SER A 123 17.03 6.43 -1.00
C SER A 123 18.12 6.42 0.07
N ALA A 124 17.73 6.49 1.36
CA ALA A 124 18.66 6.43 2.48
C ALA A 124 19.43 5.09 2.58
N ILE A 125 18.83 3.98 2.15
CA ILE A 125 19.51 2.67 2.12
C ILE A 125 20.76 2.73 1.23
N LYS A 126 20.67 3.40 0.06
CA LYS A 126 21.80 3.53 -0.86
C LYS A 126 22.99 4.34 -0.30
N LEU A 127 22.76 5.11 0.78
CA LEU A 127 23.82 5.89 1.42
C LEU A 127 24.66 5.03 2.38
N VAL A 128 24.14 3.89 2.81
CA VAL A 128 24.77 3.03 3.82
C VAL A 128 25.43 1.82 3.18
N VAL A 129 24.93 1.38 2.02
CA VAL A 129 25.40 0.16 1.36
C VAL A 129 26.37 0.51 0.22
N PRO A 130 27.59 -0.05 0.25
CA PRO A 130 28.52 0.05 -0.90
C PRO A 130 27.90 -0.52 -2.18
N LYS A 131 28.19 0.10 -3.33
CA LYS A 131 27.63 -0.31 -4.63
C LYS A 131 27.88 -1.79 -5.00
N SER A 132 28.92 -2.39 -4.45
CA SER A 132 29.32 -3.80 -4.70
C SER A 132 28.60 -4.81 -3.79
N ASN A 133 27.89 -4.39 -2.73
CA ASN A 133 27.29 -5.31 -1.75
C ASN A 133 25.78 -5.47 -1.95
N HIS A 134 25.41 -6.21 -3.00
CA HIS A 134 24.02 -6.48 -3.38
C HIS A 134 23.25 -7.26 -2.28
N SER A 135 23.91 -8.17 -1.54
CA SER A 135 23.28 -8.97 -0.49
C SER A 135 22.80 -8.09 0.68
N THR A 136 23.65 -7.17 1.16
CA THR A 136 23.28 -6.24 2.24
C THR A 136 22.20 -5.27 1.79
N LEU A 137 22.28 -4.77 0.53
CA LEU A 137 21.24 -3.94 -0.05
C LEU A 137 19.88 -4.64 -0.03
N PHE A 138 19.84 -5.90 -0.48
CA PHE A 138 18.62 -6.72 -0.50
C PHE A 138 18.06 -6.90 0.93
N LYS A 139 18.91 -7.26 1.92
CA LYS A 139 18.49 -7.43 3.32
C LYS A 139 17.86 -6.16 3.89
N LEU A 140 18.49 -5.00 3.69
CA LEU A 140 17.98 -3.73 4.22
C LEU A 140 16.67 -3.29 3.54
N VAL A 141 16.54 -3.52 2.23
CA VAL A 141 15.29 -3.24 1.49
C VAL A 141 14.16 -4.16 1.99
N ALA A 142 14.44 -5.45 2.18
CA ALA A 142 13.48 -6.40 2.70
C ALA A 142 13.05 -6.05 4.14
N LEU A 143 14.00 -5.71 5.02
CA LEU A 143 13.72 -5.26 6.38
C LEU A 143 12.86 -3.99 6.41
N LEU A 144 13.19 -2.99 5.58
CA LEU A 144 12.41 -1.76 5.49
C LEU A 144 10.99 -2.02 4.99
N THR A 145 10.82 -2.93 4.02
CA THR A 145 9.51 -3.25 3.46
C THR A 145 8.67 -4.08 4.43
N GLY A 146 9.27 -5.07 5.10
CA GLY A 146 8.59 -5.89 6.10
C GLY A 146 8.17 -5.08 7.32
N SER A 147 9.09 -4.27 7.89
CA SER A 147 8.80 -3.40 9.02
C SER A 147 7.71 -2.37 8.71
N LYS A 148 7.69 -1.82 7.49
CA LYS A 148 6.62 -0.93 7.04
C LYS A 148 5.24 -1.60 7.12
N ASN A 149 5.11 -2.84 6.65
CA ASN A 149 3.82 -3.54 6.67
C ASN A 149 3.39 -3.84 8.13
N ALA A 150 4.31 -4.28 8.98
CA ALA A 150 4.03 -4.50 10.40
C ALA A 150 3.59 -3.22 11.11
N LEU A 151 4.29 -2.11 10.90
CA LEU A 151 3.95 -0.81 11.49
C LEU A 151 2.65 -0.24 10.96
N LYS A 152 2.32 -0.46 9.69
CA LYS A 152 1.02 -0.07 9.15
C LYS A 152 -0.12 -0.85 9.81
N GLY A 153 0.08 -2.15 10.05
CA GLY A 153 -0.87 -2.97 10.82
C GLY A 153 -1.01 -2.47 12.25
N ALA A 154 0.11 -2.24 12.96
CA ALA A 154 0.10 -1.65 14.30
C ALA A 154 -0.61 -0.28 14.31
N GLY A 155 -0.44 0.52 13.26
CA GLY A 155 -1.16 1.78 13.07
C GLY A 155 -2.67 1.58 13.00
N PHE A 156 -3.17 0.59 12.29
CA PHE A 156 -4.61 0.30 12.22
C PHE A 156 -5.18 0.00 13.61
N PHE A 157 -4.50 -0.83 14.39
CA PHE A 157 -4.87 -1.08 15.78
C PHE A 157 -4.85 0.21 16.63
N LEU A 158 -3.76 0.98 16.52
CA LEU A 158 -3.60 2.25 17.23
C LEU A 158 -4.72 3.23 16.90
N GLY A 159 -5.16 3.34 15.64
CA GLY A 159 -6.26 4.20 15.23
C GLY A 159 -7.59 3.83 15.89
N GLY A 160 -7.91 2.53 15.95
CA GLY A 160 -9.10 2.04 16.65
C GLY A 160 -9.03 2.27 18.18
N VAL A 161 -7.86 2.06 18.77
CA VAL A 161 -7.62 2.31 20.21
C VAL A 161 -7.72 3.80 20.54
N LEU A 162 -7.06 4.66 19.81
CA LEU A 162 -7.09 6.11 20.03
C LEU A 162 -8.50 6.67 19.89
N LEU A 163 -9.26 6.22 18.88
CA LEU A 163 -10.65 6.63 18.72
C LEU A 163 -11.49 6.25 19.94
N SER A 164 -11.31 5.04 20.45
CA SER A 164 -12.10 4.54 21.59
C SER A 164 -11.74 5.16 22.94
N ILE A 165 -10.50 5.65 23.12
CA ILE A 165 -10.01 6.19 24.40
C ILE A 165 -10.15 7.71 24.46
N CYS A 166 -9.70 8.42 23.45
CA CYS A 166 -9.61 9.88 23.45
C CYS A 166 -10.46 10.56 22.38
N GLY A 167 -11.13 9.80 21.51
CA GLY A 167 -11.95 10.34 20.43
C GLY A 167 -11.14 10.89 19.26
N PHE A 168 -11.83 11.47 18.26
CA PHE A 168 -11.25 11.84 16.97
C PHE A 168 -10.21 12.96 17.08
N VAL A 169 -10.58 14.08 17.69
CA VAL A 169 -9.76 15.31 17.72
C VAL A 169 -8.48 15.10 18.53
N TYR A 170 -8.57 14.54 19.73
CA TYR A 170 -7.39 14.32 20.58
C TYR A 170 -6.46 13.26 19.99
N ALA A 171 -6.98 12.24 19.30
CA ALA A 171 -6.18 11.28 18.56
C ALA A 171 -5.34 11.98 17.46
N LEU A 172 -5.94 12.90 16.71
CA LEU A 172 -5.23 13.69 15.70
C LEU A 172 -4.14 14.57 16.30
N TRP A 173 -4.42 15.27 17.42
CA TRP A 173 -3.42 16.08 18.12
C TRP A 173 -2.25 15.26 18.67
N PHE A 174 -2.53 14.08 19.24
CA PHE A 174 -1.50 13.17 19.72
C PHE A 174 -0.57 12.71 18.58
N MET A 175 -1.14 12.29 17.47
CA MET A 175 -0.37 11.85 16.29
C MET A 175 0.41 13.01 15.66
N ALA A 176 -0.21 14.19 15.54
CA ALA A 176 0.44 15.39 15.01
C ALA A 176 1.63 15.83 15.89
N GLY A 177 1.47 15.84 17.21
CA GLY A 177 2.53 16.18 18.16
C GLY A 177 3.71 15.21 18.08
N ALA A 178 3.45 13.89 18.03
CA ALA A 178 4.48 12.87 17.88
C ALA A 178 5.26 13.03 16.57
N LEU A 179 4.56 13.26 15.44
CA LEU A 179 5.23 13.48 14.15
C LEU A 179 5.96 14.82 14.09
N PHE A 180 5.43 15.86 14.72
CA PHE A 180 6.09 17.16 14.79
C PHE A 180 7.42 17.07 15.55
N ALA A 181 7.45 16.32 16.67
CA ALA A 181 8.68 16.02 17.37
C ALA A 181 9.69 15.28 16.48
N LEU A 182 9.25 14.26 15.72
CA LEU A 182 10.10 13.56 14.75
C LEU A 182 10.58 14.47 13.61
N LEU A 183 9.75 15.41 13.16
CA LEU A 183 10.11 16.41 12.14
C LEU A 183 11.26 17.30 12.63
N ILE A 184 11.15 17.86 13.84
CA ILE A 184 12.19 18.70 14.45
C ILE A 184 13.47 17.89 14.65
N LEU A 185 13.37 16.72 15.25
CA LEU A 185 14.51 15.84 15.51
C LEU A 185 15.24 15.46 14.22
N SER A 186 14.50 15.09 13.17
CA SER A 186 15.06 14.76 11.86
C SER A 186 15.70 15.98 11.19
N GLY A 187 15.09 17.17 11.33
CA GLY A 187 15.64 18.42 10.84
C GLY A 187 16.98 18.78 11.47
N TRP A 188 17.15 18.51 12.75
CA TRP A 188 18.38 18.74 13.51
C TRP A 188 19.47 17.72 13.21
N LEU A 189 19.13 16.43 13.16
CA LEU A 189 20.11 15.35 13.07
C LEU A 189 20.62 15.10 11.65
N LEU A 190 19.82 15.44 10.61
CA LEU A 190 20.18 15.14 9.23
C LEU A 190 20.94 16.31 8.58
N PRO A 191 22.09 16.07 7.95
CA PRO A 191 22.82 17.09 7.18
C PRO A 191 22.09 17.46 5.89
N SER A 192 22.24 18.72 5.43
CA SER A 192 21.49 19.28 4.31
C SER A 192 21.88 18.71 2.94
N SER A 193 23.02 18.05 2.83
CA SER A 193 23.59 17.54 1.56
C SER A 193 23.21 16.08 1.26
N ILE A 194 22.46 15.42 2.14
CA ILE A 194 22.16 13.99 1.99
C ILE A 194 21.34 13.69 0.73
N GLY A 195 21.89 12.81 -0.12
CA GLY A 195 21.15 12.11 -1.18
C GLY A 195 20.82 12.96 -2.42
N LYS A 196 21.48 14.10 -2.64
CA LYS A 196 21.37 14.83 -3.90
C LYS A 196 22.10 14.06 -4.99
N SER A 197 21.42 13.75 -6.10
CA SER A 197 22.00 13.10 -7.28
C SER A 197 22.27 14.11 -8.38
N SER A 198 23.39 13.93 -9.10
CA SER A 198 23.73 14.71 -10.29
C SER A 198 23.00 14.22 -11.56
N ALA A 199 22.39 13.06 -11.55
CA ALA A 199 21.73 12.47 -12.71
C ALA A 199 20.31 13.03 -12.91
N LYS A 200 20.05 13.66 -14.06
CA LYS A 200 18.73 14.20 -14.44
C LYS A 200 17.94 13.12 -15.20
N ALA A 201 17.06 12.41 -14.52
CA ALA A 201 16.09 11.52 -15.18
C ALA A 201 15.11 12.33 -16.06
N LYS A 202 14.84 11.86 -17.30
CA LYS A 202 13.89 12.51 -18.23
C LYS A 202 12.48 11.96 -17.95
N ILE A 203 11.50 12.85 -17.78
CA ILE A 203 10.08 12.48 -17.51
C ILE A 203 9.47 11.65 -18.66
N ARG A 204 9.91 11.88 -19.91
CA ARG A 204 9.36 11.18 -21.08
C ARG A 204 9.59 9.66 -21.07
N GLU A 205 10.63 9.19 -20.38
CA GLU A 205 10.97 7.76 -20.30
C GLU A 205 10.09 6.98 -19.28
N VAL A 206 9.24 7.67 -18.52
CA VAL A 206 8.36 7.06 -17.51
C VAL A 206 7.29 6.18 -18.14
N PHE A 207 6.78 6.52 -19.33
CA PHE A 207 5.62 5.87 -19.95
C PHE A 207 5.95 4.79 -20.98
N SER A 208 7.15 4.76 -21.53
CA SER A 208 7.54 3.75 -22.54
C SER A 208 8.09 2.50 -21.89
N LYS A 209 7.32 1.40 -21.91
CA LYS A 209 7.70 0.12 -21.28
C LYS A 209 7.56 -1.05 -22.24
N SER A 210 8.34 -2.10 -22.00
CA SER A 210 8.24 -3.35 -22.74
C SER A 210 6.87 -4.01 -22.54
N ARG A 211 6.45 -4.82 -23.51
CA ARG A 211 5.17 -5.53 -23.45
C ARG A 211 5.00 -6.38 -22.18
N PRO A 212 5.98 -7.17 -21.69
CA PRO A 212 5.86 -7.90 -20.44
C PRO A 212 5.63 -6.99 -19.23
N ILE A 213 6.32 -5.83 -19.15
CA ILE A 213 6.14 -4.86 -18.06
C ILE A 213 4.73 -4.27 -18.07
N ASN A 214 4.19 -3.95 -19.24
CA ASN A 214 2.83 -3.42 -19.35
C ASN A 214 1.79 -4.45 -18.92
N ILE A 215 1.90 -5.71 -19.36
CA ILE A 215 1.00 -6.79 -18.99
C ILE A 215 1.08 -7.07 -17.48
N LEU A 216 2.28 -7.15 -16.91
CA LEU A 216 2.47 -7.33 -15.47
C LEU A 216 1.89 -6.16 -14.66
N SER A 217 2.01 -4.94 -15.17
CA SER A 217 1.44 -3.74 -14.53
C SER A 217 -0.09 -3.77 -14.55
N ILE A 218 -0.73 -4.22 -15.63
CA ILE A 218 -2.18 -4.40 -15.69
C ILE A 218 -2.61 -5.50 -14.72
N ALA A 219 -1.96 -6.66 -14.71
CA ALA A 219 -2.23 -7.71 -13.73
C ALA A 219 -2.13 -7.19 -12.29
N ARG A 220 -1.16 -6.30 -12.02
CA ARG A 220 -0.98 -5.67 -10.71
C ARG A 220 -2.10 -4.73 -10.33
N VAL A 221 -2.62 -3.93 -11.26
CA VAL A 221 -3.81 -3.08 -11.03
C VAL A 221 -4.95 -3.93 -10.48
N PHE A 222 -5.30 -5.00 -11.19
CA PHE A 222 -6.44 -5.84 -10.81
C PHE A 222 -6.18 -6.67 -9.56
N LEU A 223 -4.98 -7.21 -9.36
CA LEU A 223 -4.62 -7.95 -8.14
C LEU A 223 -4.75 -7.08 -6.89
N PHE A 224 -4.23 -5.86 -6.91
CA PHE A 224 -4.30 -4.96 -5.74
C PHE A 224 -5.67 -4.31 -5.58
N GLY A 225 -6.35 -4.03 -6.70
CA GLY A 225 -7.74 -3.60 -6.68
C GLY A 225 -8.64 -4.63 -6.01
N ALA A 226 -8.53 -5.90 -6.39
CA ALA A 226 -9.30 -7.00 -5.82
C ALA A 226 -9.19 -7.10 -4.29
N ARG A 227 -7.98 -6.90 -3.73
CA ARG A 227 -7.81 -6.85 -2.28
C ARG A 227 -8.51 -5.63 -1.69
N ASP A 228 -8.31 -4.45 -2.26
CA ASP A 228 -8.81 -3.21 -1.67
C ASP A 228 -10.33 -3.07 -1.77
N VAL A 229 -10.99 -3.76 -2.72
CA VAL A 229 -12.45 -3.80 -2.83
C VAL A 229 -13.11 -4.33 -1.55
N TRP A 230 -12.61 -5.38 -0.94
CA TRP A 230 -13.21 -5.89 0.30
C TRP A 230 -12.52 -5.33 1.56
N PHE A 231 -11.24 -4.94 1.48
CA PHE A 231 -10.42 -4.63 2.65
C PHE A 231 -10.61 -3.21 3.18
N VAL A 232 -10.81 -2.20 2.29
CA VAL A 232 -10.66 -0.79 2.66
C VAL A 232 -11.88 -0.24 3.40
N VAL A 233 -13.09 -0.54 2.93
CA VAL A 233 -14.36 -0.05 3.49
C VAL A 233 -15.29 -1.23 3.81
N ALA A 234 -15.49 -2.13 2.85
CA ALA A 234 -16.48 -3.19 2.96
C ALA A 234 -16.31 -4.05 4.21
N LEU A 235 -15.13 -4.59 4.45
CA LEU A 235 -14.86 -5.44 5.61
C LEU A 235 -14.96 -4.70 6.95
N PRO A 236 -14.29 -3.54 7.16
CA PRO A 236 -14.44 -2.79 8.40
C PRO A 236 -15.89 -2.43 8.72
N VAL A 237 -16.66 -1.97 7.73
CA VAL A 237 -18.07 -1.62 7.91
C VAL A 237 -18.88 -2.86 8.26
N PHE A 238 -18.69 -3.98 7.55
CA PHE A 238 -19.36 -5.25 7.85
C PHE A 238 -19.09 -5.75 9.28
N LEU A 239 -17.83 -5.71 9.71
CA LEU A 239 -17.46 -6.13 11.08
C LEU A 239 -18.13 -5.26 12.15
N LEU A 240 -18.27 -3.94 11.88
CA LEU A 240 -18.93 -3.01 12.80
C LEU A 240 -20.45 -3.17 12.80
N SER A 241 -21.08 -3.13 11.61
CA SER A 241 -22.52 -3.02 11.46
C SER A 241 -23.24 -4.35 11.61
N GLU A 242 -22.69 -5.43 11.02
CA GLU A 242 -23.35 -6.74 10.98
C GLU A 242 -22.88 -7.65 12.14
N LEU A 243 -21.57 -7.62 12.44
CA LEU A 243 -21.01 -8.45 13.51
C LEU A 243 -20.88 -7.71 14.85
N ASN A 244 -21.21 -6.43 14.91
CA ASN A 244 -21.15 -5.59 16.12
C ASN A 244 -19.78 -5.60 16.83
N TRP A 245 -18.71 -5.67 16.08
CA TRP A 245 -17.36 -5.64 16.64
C TRP A 245 -17.00 -4.25 17.15
N SER A 246 -16.22 -4.17 18.24
CA SER A 246 -15.68 -2.91 18.72
C SER A 246 -14.60 -2.35 17.79
N PHE A 247 -14.34 -1.03 17.84
CA PHE A 247 -13.26 -0.38 17.09
C PHE A 247 -11.89 -1.03 17.32
N LYS A 248 -11.62 -1.46 18.56
CA LYS A 248 -10.40 -2.18 18.94
C LYS A 248 -10.31 -3.54 18.24
N ALA A 249 -11.42 -4.28 18.19
CA ALA A 249 -11.47 -5.60 17.56
C ALA A 249 -11.28 -5.49 16.03
N VAL A 250 -11.95 -4.55 15.37
CA VAL A 250 -11.79 -4.29 13.93
C VAL A 250 -10.36 -3.88 13.62
N GLY A 251 -9.82 -2.89 14.33
CA GLY A 251 -8.44 -2.43 14.14
C GLY A 251 -7.42 -3.54 14.40
N GLY A 252 -7.65 -4.36 15.44
CA GLY A 252 -6.80 -5.51 15.80
C GLY A 252 -6.80 -6.60 14.74
N PHE A 253 -7.98 -6.96 14.22
CA PHE A 253 -8.10 -7.96 13.15
C PHE A 253 -7.37 -7.52 11.88
N LEU A 254 -7.61 -6.29 11.43
CA LEU A 254 -6.96 -5.75 10.24
C LEU A 254 -5.44 -5.59 10.44
N ALA A 255 -5.01 -5.26 11.66
CA ALA A 255 -3.60 -5.23 12.03
C ALA A 255 -2.95 -6.61 11.90
N LEU A 256 -3.55 -7.63 12.52
CA LEU A 256 -3.05 -9.00 12.45
C LEU A 256 -3.01 -9.52 11.01
N TRP A 257 -4.04 -9.21 10.22
CA TRP A 257 -4.08 -9.59 8.82
C TRP A 257 -2.92 -8.97 8.01
N ILE A 258 -2.66 -7.66 8.16
CA ILE A 258 -1.56 -6.98 7.44
C ILE A 258 -0.20 -7.47 7.92
N ILE A 259 -0.03 -7.70 9.23
CA ILE A 259 1.23 -8.23 9.79
C ILE A 259 1.46 -9.65 9.26
N GLY A 260 0.45 -10.52 9.32
CA GLY A 260 0.51 -11.87 8.80
C GLY A 260 0.83 -11.92 7.30
N TYR A 261 0.15 -11.09 6.50
CA TYR A 261 0.46 -10.88 5.09
C TYR A 261 1.93 -10.47 4.88
N GLY A 262 2.41 -9.52 5.65
CA GLY A 262 3.81 -9.05 5.56
C GLY A 262 4.82 -10.13 5.91
N ILE A 263 4.54 -10.97 6.89
CA ILE A 263 5.36 -12.13 7.28
C ILE A 263 5.42 -13.13 6.12
N VAL A 264 4.27 -13.58 5.62
CA VAL A 264 4.20 -14.53 4.49
C VAL A 264 4.93 -13.96 3.27
N GLN A 265 4.75 -12.68 2.95
CA GLN A 265 5.44 -12.04 1.83
C GLN A 265 6.97 -12.06 2.00
N SER A 266 7.47 -11.92 3.21
CA SER A 266 8.91 -11.95 3.49
C SER A 266 9.50 -13.35 3.31
N PHE A 267 8.71 -14.40 3.58
CA PHE A 267 9.11 -15.79 3.41
C PHE A 267 8.76 -16.39 2.02
N ALA A 268 8.01 -15.68 1.19
CA ALA A 268 7.62 -16.17 -0.13
C ALA A 268 8.80 -16.65 -1.01
N PRO A 269 9.98 -15.98 -1.02
CA PRO A 269 11.14 -16.46 -1.77
C PRO A 269 11.67 -17.85 -1.33
N THR A 270 11.43 -18.26 -0.08
CA THR A 270 11.84 -19.58 0.42
C THR A 270 10.84 -20.67 0.02
N LEU A 271 9.59 -20.31 -0.24
CA LEU A 271 8.52 -21.20 -0.69
C LEU A 271 8.61 -21.52 -2.19
N ILE A 272 9.29 -20.65 -2.95
CA ILE A 272 9.36 -20.74 -4.41
C ILE A 272 10.81 -20.98 -4.80
N LYS A 273 11.08 -22.20 -5.34
CA LYS A 273 12.39 -22.50 -5.91
C LYS A 273 12.55 -21.72 -7.21
N SER A 274 13.56 -20.86 -7.29
CA SER A 274 13.90 -20.14 -8.51
C SER A 274 14.28 -21.11 -9.64
N SER A 275 13.89 -20.74 -10.86
CA SER A 275 14.35 -21.45 -12.07
C SER A 275 15.76 -20.98 -12.45
N GLU A 276 16.48 -21.78 -13.23
CA GLU A 276 17.81 -21.40 -13.74
C GLU A 276 17.74 -20.20 -14.68
N ASP A 277 16.66 -20.10 -15.47
CA ASP A 277 16.37 -18.96 -16.36
C ASP A 277 15.74 -17.76 -15.64
N GLY A 278 15.41 -17.89 -14.36
CA GLY A 278 14.85 -16.83 -13.51
C GLY A 278 13.40 -16.46 -13.81
N HIS A 279 12.69 -17.13 -14.73
CA HIS A 279 11.32 -16.73 -15.09
C HIS A 279 10.34 -17.87 -15.38
N SER A 280 10.77 -19.01 -15.92
CA SER A 280 9.85 -20.05 -16.41
C SER A 280 9.02 -20.72 -15.31
N LYS A 281 9.64 -21.05 -14.16
CA LYS A 281 8.92 -21.61 -13.00
C LYS A 281 8.12 -20.54 -12.29
N GLU A 282 8.67 -19.33 -12.15
CA GLU A 282 8.04 -18.20 -11.48
C GLU A 282 6.74 -17.80 -12.18
N LEU A 283 6.68 -17.79 -13.51
CA LEU A 283 5.49 -17.54 -14.29
C LEU A 283 4.41 -18.63 -14.10
N LYS A 284 4.82 -19.90 -14.04
CA LYS A 284 3.90 -21.00 -13.75
C LYS A 284 3.35 -20.92 -12.32
N TYR A 285 4.21 -20.65 -11.35
CA TYR A 285 3.79 -20.46 -9.96
C TYR A 285 2.87 -19.24 -9.81
N ALA A 286 3.19 -18.10 -10.45
CA ALA A 286 2.33 -16.93 -10.43
C ALA A 286 0.91 -17.26 -10.95
N SER A 287 0.82 -17.94 -12.10
CA SER A 287 -0.46 -18.35 -12.67
C SER A 287 -1.22 -19.33 -11.76
N ALA A 288 -0.55 -20.33 -11.20
CA ALA A 288 -1.16 -21.32 -10.31
C ALA A 288 -1.70 -20.66 -9.02
N TRP A 289 -0.89 -19.81 -8.37
CA TRP A 289 -1.31 -19.11 -7.16
C TRP A 289 -2.42 -18.09 -7.41
N MET A 290 -2.50 -17.50 -8.63
CA MET A 290 -3.64 -16.65 -9.01
C MET A 290 -4.93 -17.46 -9.10
N VAL A 291 -4.90 -18.66 -9.69
CA VAL A 291 -6.07 -19.55 -9.74
C VAL A 291 -6.50 -19.97 -8.32
N ILE A 292 -5.55 -20.36 -7.47
CA ILE A 292 -5.83 -20.70 -6.06
C ILE A 292 -6.48 -19.50 -5.34
N LEU A 293 -5.99 -18.28 -5.57
CA LEU A 293 -6.56 -17.08 -4.98
C LEU A 293 -8.01 -16.82 -5.45
N CYS A 294 -8.31 -17.06 -6.72
CA CYS A 294 -9.69 -17.02 -7.23
C CYS A 294 -10.58 -18.05 -6.53
N LEU A 295 -10.12 -19.30 -6.39
CA LEU A 295 -10.89 -20.37 -5.72
C LEU A 295 -11.13 -20.07 -4.24
N VAL A 296 -10.13 -19.56 -3.53
CA VAL A 296 -10.28 -19.11 -2.14
C VAL A 296 -11.29 -17.99 -2.02
N THR A 297 -11.23 -17.00 -2.91
CA THR A 297 -12.18 -15.87 -2.93
C THR A 297 -13.60 -16.35 -3.22
N LEU A 298 -13.78 -17.26 -4.18
CA LEU A 298 -15.06 -17.88 -4.48
C LEU A 298 -15.63 -18.63 -3.26
N ALA A 299 -14.79 -19.42 -2.58
CA ALA A 299 -15.20 -20.17 -1.39
C ALA A 299 -15.67 -19.23 -0.25
N ILE A 300 -14.94 -18.13 -0.01
CA ILE A 300 -15.37 -17.11 0.98
C ILE A 300 -16.71 -16.50 0.55
N THR A 301 -16.84 -16.11 -0.72
CA THR A 301 -18.07 -15.50 -1.23
C THR A 301 -19.28 -16.40 -1.02
N LEU A 302 -19.15 -17.69 -1.38
CA LEU A 302 -20.23 -18.65 -1.20
C LEU A 302 -20.56 -18.90 0.28
N ALA A 303 -19.54 -18.99 1.14
CA ALA A 303 -19.76 -19.19 2.58
C ALA A 303 -20.49 -18.01 3.25
N ILE A 304 -20.21 -16.78 2.82
CA ILE A 304 -20.90 -15.58 3.29
C ILE A 304 -22.33 -15.52 2.76
N GLU A 305 -22.52 -15.83 1.47
CA GLU A 305 -23.85 -15.81 0.84
C GLU A 305 -24.82 -16.79 1.47
N VAL A 306 -24.35 -18.01 1.85
CA VAL A 306 -25.17 -19.02 2.53
C VAL A 306 -25.15 -18.89 4.06
N GLU A 307 -24.60 -17.82 4.59
CA GLU A 307 -24.48 -17.54 6.03
C GLU A 307 -23.80 -18.64 6.85
N TYR A 308 -22.91 -19.43 6.21
CA TYR A 308 -22.24 -20.55 6.85
C TYR A 308 -21.13 -20.09 7.79
N HIS A 309 -21.36 -20.16 9.09
CA HIS A 309 -20.39 -19.78 10.14
C HIS A 309 -19.61 -18.49 9.80
N ILE A 310 -20.30 -17.40 9.51
CA ILE A 310 -19.79 -16.15 8.92
C ILE A 310 -18.44 -15.73 9.55
N THR A 311 -18.36 -15.67 10.88
CA THR A 311 -17.12 -15.24 11.56
C THR A 311 -15.95 -16.16 11.27
N LEU A 312 -16.13 -17.48 11.35
CA LEU A 312 -15.06 -18.46 11.07
C LEU A 312 -14.67 -18.45 9.60
N SER A 313 -15.66 -18.37 8.70
CA SER A 313 -15.42 -18.29 7.26
C SER A 313 -14.62 -17.05 6.89
N LEU A 314 -14.90 -15.92 7.52
CA LEU A 314 -14.10 -14.69 7.35
C LEU A 314 -12.68 -14.85 7.92
N LEU A 315 -12.53 -15.32 9.14
CA LEU A 315 -11.21 -15.43 9.77
C LEU A 315 -10.28 -16.36 8.97
N PHE A 316 -10.72 -17.58 8.70
CA PHE A 316 -9.89 -18.55 7.98
C PHE A 316 -9.80 -18.27 6.48
N GLY A 317 -10.89 -17.86 5.86
CA GLY A 317 -10.93 -17.52 4.44
C GLY A 317 -10.03 -16.32 4.13
N LEU A 318 -10.11 -15.24 4.91
CA LEU A 318 -9.26 -14.07 4.71
C LEU A 318 -7.79 -14.34 5.09
N ALA A 319 -7.51 -15.25 6.03
CA ALA A 319 -6.15 -15.71 6.29
C ALA A 319 -5.58 -16.47 5.07
N ALA A 320 -6.35 -17.39 4.48
CA ALA A 320 -5.99 -18.10 3.24
C ALA A 320 -5.83 -17.12 2.07
N PHE A 321 -6.75 -16.17 1.90
CA PHE A 321 -6.62 -15.09 0.92
C PHE A 321 -5.31 -14.32 1.12
N GLY A 322 -5.02 -13.91 2.35
CA GLY A 322 -3.81 -13.16 2.71
C GLY A 322 -2.54 -13.92 2.35
N PHE A 323 -2.51 -15.23 2.60
CA PHE A 323 -1.40 -16.09 2.25
C PHE A 323 -1.19 -16.13 0.72
N CYS A 324 -2.22 -16.51 -0.04
CA CYS A 324 -2.15 -16.60 -1.51
C CYS A 324 -1.80 -15.25 -2.15
N PHE A 325 -2.40 -14.16 -1.65
CA PHE A 325 -2.15 -12.81 -2.10
C PHE A 325 -0.69 -12.39 -1.82
N ALA A 326 -0.14 -12.72 -0.65
CA ALA A 326 1.25 -12.43 -0.29
C ALA A 326 2.24 -13.09 -1.26
N VAL A 327 2.02 -14.37 -1.57
CA VAL A 327 2.84 -15.14 -2.52
C VAL A 327 2.78 -14.51 -3.92
N ASN A 328 1.57 -14.22 -4.43
CA ASN A 328 1.39 -13.57 -5.74
C ASN A 328 2.05 -12.17 -5.78
N SER A 329 1.89 -11.39 -4.70
CA SER A 329 2.51 -10.07 -4.61
C SER A 329 4.04 -10.13 -4.62
N ALA A 330 4.63 -11.16 -3.99
CA ALA A 330 6.07 -11.38 -4.01
C ALA A 330 6.56 -11.78 -5.41
N LEU A 331 5.87 -12.74 -6.06
CA LEU A 331 6.16 -13.18 -7.44
C LEU A 331 6.10 -12.01 -8.43
N HIS A 332 5.03 -11.21 -8.42
CA HIS A 332 4.92 -10.04 -9.29
C HIS A 332 6.04 -9.02 -9.02
N SER A 333 6.44 -8.86 -7.75
CA SER A 333 7.54 -7.95 -7.39
C SER A 333 8.92 -8.46 -7.81
N TYR A 334 9.09 -9.77 -7.92
CA TYR A 334 10.26 -10.38 -8.50
C TYR A 334 10.28 -10.23 -10.03
N LEU A 335 9.19 -10.57 -10.70
CA LEU A 335 9.07 -10.54 -12.16
C LEU A 335 9.31 -9.13 -12.74
N ILE A 336 8.87 -8.05 -12.06
CA ILE A 336 9.14 -6.69 -12.55
C ILE A 336 10.65 -6.38 -12.58
N LEU A 337 11.41 -6.88 -11.63
CA LEU A 337 12.87 -6.70 -11.62
C LEU A 337 13.52 -7.52 -12.76
N ASN A 338 13.04 -8.74 -12.97
CA ASN A 338 13.56 -9.62 -14.01
C ASN A 338 13.26 -9.12 -15.43
N PHE A 339 12.08 -8.53 -15.66
CA PHE A 339 11.69 -7.96 -16.95
C PHE A 339 12.29 -6.56 -17.22
N SER A 340 12.94 -5.95 -16.23
CA SER A 340 13.49 -4.61 -16.34
C SER A 340 14.95 -4.65 -16.80
N ASN A 341 15.28 -3.85 -17.83
CA ASN A 341 16.67 -3.63 -18.24
C ASN A 341 17.46 -2.90 -17.14
N VAL A 342 18.74 -3.23 -16.99
CA VAL A 342 19.63 -2.69 -15.94
C VAL A 342 19.63 -1.17 -15.92
N ASP A 343 19.62 -0.52 -17.08
CA ASP A 343 19.67 0.95 -17.20
C ASP A 343 18.36 1.64 -16.80
N ASN A 344 17.21 0.96 -16.88
CA ASN A 344 15.87 1.53 -16.70
C ASN A 344 15.08 0.90 -15.55
N VAL A 345 15.69 0.11 -14.65
CA VAL A 345 15.02 -0.58 -13.54
C VAL A 345 14.20 0.39 -12.69
N THR A 346 14.77 1.53 -12.32
CA THR A 346 14.08 2.50 -11.44
C THR A 346 12.80 3.05 -12.08
N LEU A 347 12.81 3.32 -13.38
CA LEU A 347 11.64 3.82 -14.12
C LEU A 347 10.58 2.73 -14.31
N SER A 348 10.99 1.49 -14.57
CA SER A 348 10.08 0.35 -14.71
C SER A 348 9.40 0.02 -13.39
N VAL A 349 10.15 0.02 -12.29
CA VAL A 349 9.63 -0.16 -10.93
C VAL A 349 8.70 0.99 -10.52
N GLY A 350 9.03 2.24 -10.87
CA GLY A 350 8.17 3.40 -10.64
C GLY A 350 6.81 3.27 -11.34
N PHE A 351 6.82 2.92 -12.63
CA PHE A 351 5.61 2.66 -13.42
C PHE A 351 4.76 1.52 -12.81
N TYR A 352 5.39 0.43 -12.43
CA TYR A 352 4.73 -0.70 -11.76
C TYR A 352 4.11 -0.31 -10.40
N TYR A 353 4.77 0.52 -9.60
CA TYR A 353 4.19 1.01 -8.34
C TYR A 353 3.05 2.01 -8.57
N SER A 354 3.09 2.77 -9.66
CA SER A 354 1.97 3.62 -10.06
C SER A 354 0.76 2.79 -10.45
N ALA A 355 0.95 1.71 -11.22
CA ALA A 355 -0.11 0.74 -11.52
C ALA A 355 -0.68 0.11 -10.24
N ASN A 356 0.16 -0.24 -9.27
CA ASN A 356 -0.29 -0.71 -7.97
C ASN A 356 -1.15 0.32 -7.22
N ALA A 357 -0.79 1.61 -7.28
CA ALA A 357 -1.57 2.67 -6.67
C ALA A 357 -2.89 2.92 -7.42
N ALA A 358 -2.90 2.82 -8.76
CA ALA A 358 -4.12 2.90 -9.57
C ALA A 358 -5.09 1.75 -9.24
N GLY A 359 -4.58 0.52 -9.04
CA GLY A 359 -5.39 -0.60 -8.57
C GLY A 359 -6.03 -0.33 -7.20
N ARG A 360 -5.27 0.24 -6.29
CA ARG A 360 -5.79 0.62 -4.96
C ARG A 360 -6.84 1.72 -5.03
N LEU A 361 -6.65 2.73 -5.88
CA LEU A 361 -7.65 3.76 -6.13
C LEU A 361 -8.96 3.15 -6.63
N LEU A 362 -8.88 2.30 -7.66
CA LEU A 362 -10.03 1.60 -8.22
C LEU A 362 -10.71 0.70 -7.18
N GLY A 363 -9.91 -0.11 -6.45
CA GLY A 363 -10.41 -0.99 -5.39
C GLY A 363 -11.09 -0.23 -4.26
N THR A 364 -10.53 0.90 -3.82
CA THR A 364 -11.13 1.74 -2.78
C THR A 364 -12.49 2.29 -3.21
N LEU A 365 -12.60 2.80 -4.45
CA LEU A 365 -13.87 3.30 -5.00
C LEU A 365 -14.91 2.17 -5.08
N LEU A 366 -14.52 1.04 -5.66
CA LEU A 366 -15.40 -0.12 -5.80
C LEU A 366 -15.77 -0.75 -4.45
N SER A 367 -14.95 -0.60 -3.41
CA SER A 367 -15.25 -1.06 -2.05
C SER A 367 -16.54 -0.44 -1.52
N GLY A 368 -16.65 0.88 -1.61
CA GLY A 368 -17.86 1.59 -1.16
C GLY A 368 -19.08 1.29 -2.02
N ILE A 369 -18.92 1.32 -3.35
CA ILE A 369 -20.02 1.07 -4.30
C ILE A 369 -20.56 -0.35 -4.13
N ALA A 370 -19.69 -1.36 -4.19
CA ALA A 370 -20.10 -2.76 -4.13
C ALA A 370 -20.75 -3.12 -2.79
N TYR A 371 -20.18 -2.61 -1.68
CA TYR A 371 -20.77 -2.83 -0.37
C TYR A 371 -22.13 -2.14 -0.22
N GLN A 372 -22.30 -0.95 -0.74
CA GLN A 372 -23.57 -0.23 -0.67
C GLN A 372 -24.68 -0.91 -1.48
N ILE A 373 -24.34 -1.59 -2.59
CA ILE A 373 -25.31 -2.27 -3.45
C ILE A 373 -25.67 -3.65 -2.92
N ALA A 374 -24.69 -4.44 -2.49
CA ALA A 374 -24.84 -5.86 -2.20
C ALA A 374 -23.99 -6.35 -0.99
N GLY A 375 -23.70 -5.48 -0.03
CA GLY A 375 -22.97 -5.82 1.17
C GLY A 375 -21.56 -6.41 0.90
N LEU A 376 -21.08 -7.22 1.84
CA LEU A 376 -19.76 -7.85 1.73
C LEU A 376 -19.70 -8.86 0.58
N THR A 377 -20.79 -9.60 0.32
CA THR A 377 -20.86 -10.51 -0.82
C THR A 377 -20.63 -9.78 -2.14
N GLY A 378 -21.27 -8.62 -2.35
CA GLY A 378 -21.04 -7.79 -3.53
C GLY A 378 -19.59 -7.36 -3.69
N ALA A 379 -18.94 -6.95 -2.61
CA ALA A 379 -17.51 -6.61 -2.63
C ALA A 379 -16.63 -7.82 -2.99
N LEU A 380 -16.92 -9.01 -2.47
CA LEU A 380 -16.19 -10.25 -2.79
C LEU A 380 -16.41 -10.71 -4.24
N VAL A 381 -17.61 -10.54 -4.79
CA VAL A 381 -17.90 -10.83 -6.21
C VAL A 381 -17.09 -9.90 -7.14
N VAL A 382 -17.05 -8.62 -6.84
CA VAL A 382 -16.22 -7.66 -7.59
C VAL A 382 -14.73 -8.02 -7.45
N ALA A 383 -14.28 -8.38 -6.25
CA ALA A 383 -12.91 -8.82 -6.02
C ALA A 383 -12.57 -10.08 -6.85
N LEU A 384 -13.46 -11.08 -6.88
CA LEU A 384 -13.30 -12.29 -7.70
C LEU A 384 -13.20 -11.95 -9.18
N SER A 385 -14.07 -11.07 -9.69
CA SER A 385 -14.04 -10.61 -11.09
C SER A 385 -12.69 -9.96 -11.44
N MET A 386 -12.18 -9.09 -10.56
CA MET A 386 -10.87 -8.47 -10.74
C MET A 386 -9.73 -9.51 -10.68
N LEU A 387 -9.82 -10.53 -9.81
CA LEU A 387 -8.83 -11.61 -9.73
C LEU A 387 -8.83 -12.46 -11.00
N ILE A 388 -9.98 -12.73 -11.59
CA ILE A 388 -10.09 -13.45 -12.87
C ILE A 388 -9.34 -12.66 -13.96
N ILE A 389 -9.59 -11.35 -14.05
CA ILE A 389 -8.87 -10.47 -15.00
C ILE A 389 -7.36 -10.49 -14.72
N ALA A 390 -6.95 -10.35 -13.47
CA ALA A 390 -5.54 -10.41 -13.08
C ALA A 390 -4.90 -11.76 -13.47
N THR A 391 -5.64 -12.87 -13.30
CA THR A 391 -5.19 -14.22 -13.68
C THR A 391 -4.95 -14.33 -15.18
N VAL A 392 -5.89 -13.84 -16.00
CA VAL A 392 -5.76 -13.82 -17.47
C VAL A 392 -4.49 -13.05 -17.88
N PHE A 393 -4.28 -11.84 -17.36
CA PHE A 393 -3.09 -11.06 -17.67
C PHE A 393 -1.81 -11.72 -17.15
N THR A 394 -1.84 -12.39 -16.00
CA THR A 394 -0.69 -13.15 -15.48
C THR A 394 -0.33 -14.34 -16.40
N MET A 395 -1.33 -15.05 -16.91
CA MET A 395 -1.11 -16.16 -17.87
C MET A 395 -0.54 -15.67 -19.21
N LEU A 396 -0.90 -14.44 -19.64
CA LEU A 396 -0.37 -13.83 -20.87
C LEU A 396 1.09 -13.39 -20.76
N LEU A 397 1.71 -13.38 -19.57
CA LEU A 397 3.12 -12.99 -19.39
C LEU A 397 4.08 -13.96 -20.08
N GLY A 398 3.86 -15.28 -19.99
CA GLY A 398 4.72 -16.30 -20.62
C GLY A 398 4.83 -16.12 -22.15
N PRO A 399 3.72 -16.11 -22.90
CA PRO A 399 3.75 -15.84 -24.34
C PRO A 399 4.30 -14.48 -24.73
N ALA A 400 4.12 -13.46 -23.89
CA ALA A 400 4.64 -12.12 -24.15
C ALA A 400 6.15 -12.03 -23.98
N PHE A 401 6.70 -12.74 -23.00
CA PHE A 401 8.12 -12.82 -22.74
C PHE A 401 8.85 -13.58 -23.83
N ASN A 402 8.39 -14.77 -24.21
CA ASN A 402 8.99 -15.60 -25.27
C ASN A 402 9.06 -14.87 -26.64
N ARG A 403 8.08 -14.00 -26.94
CA ARG A 403 8.11 -13.19 -28.18
C ARG A 403 9.19 -12.09 -28.15
N VAL A 404 9.52 -11.58 -26.97
CA VAL A 404 10.58 -10.55 -26.83
C VAL A 404 11.96 -11.21 -26.99
N GLU A 405 12.19 -12.39 -26.41
CA GLU A 405 13.41 -13.16 -26.60
C GLU A 405 13.61 -13.56 -28.05
N ALA A 406 12.58 -14.07 -28.73
CA ALA A 406 12.64 -14.48 -30.13
C ALA A 406 12.95 -13.30 -31.10
N ASN A 407 12.65 -12.06 -30.73
CA ASN A 407 12.96 -10.86 -31.52
C ASN A 407 14.35 -10.27 -31.22
N GLN A 408 15.08 -10.80 -30.24
CA GLN A 408 16.43 -10.35 -29.86
C GLN A 408 17.53 -11.32 -30.37
N ILE A 409 17.14 -12.50 -30.87
CA ILE A 409 17.97 -13.47 -31.60
C ILE A 409 17.85 -13.23 -33.09
#